data_825e67ca304f372a2e56ef2db278c30d
#
_entry.id   825e67ca304f372a2e56ef2db278c30d
#
_cell.length_a   1.000
_cell.length_b   1.000
_cell.length_c   1.000
_cell.angle_alpha   90.00
_cell.angle_beta   90.00
_cell.angle_gamma   90.00
#
_symmetry.space_group_name_H-M   'P 1'
#
loop_
_entity.id
_entity.type
_entity.pdbx_description
1 polymer ?
#
loop_
_entity_poly.entity_id
_entity_poly.type
_entity_poly.pdbx_seq_one_letter_code
_entity_poly.pdbx_strand_id
1 'polypeptide(L)'
;MKKNNHYRIKIARMIKNAGEGHIPSAYSIIDIISALYSSVLKFDSSNPEWEDRDYFVLSKGHGAAALYAVLEEYGFISEEDIKAKGTEWGILGGHPDCTKVAGAEASTGSLGHGLVTAMGIALGLKIQGKSNKVFSVVGDGESNEGTVWETALIAQNLNLGNLCLIIDKNSSIDQILKFPNMKSVWESFNWEVYEVDGHNEDEILEAIETMEFDLDSKPKVIIAHTIKGKGVSFIEGHGPWHHKIPTDEEMKNIERELSENE
;
A
#
# COMPACT_ATOMS: atom_id res chain seq x y z
N MET A 1 7.72 -17.03 -13.54
CA MET A 1 7.50 -16.57 -12.15
C MET A 1 6.14 -15.88 -12.11
N LYS A 2 5.24 -16.23 -11.15
CA LYS A 2 4.08 -15.37 -10.93
C LYS A 2 4.61 -13.96 -10.74
N LYS A 3 4.05 -13.02 -11.47
CA LYS A 3 4.37 -11.60 -11.38
C LYS A 3 4.41 -11.24 -9.88
N ASN A 4 5.50 -10.68 -9.37
CA ASN A 4 5.69 -10.29 -7.96
C ASN A 4 6.18 -11.36 -6.95
N ASN A 5 6.42 -12.61 -7.32
CA ASN A 5 7.03 -13.58 -6.39
C ASN A 5 8.46 -13.15 -5.99
N HIS A 6 9.21 -12.49 -6.89
CA HIS A 6 10.52 -11.92 -6.58
C HIS A 6 10.45 -10.86 -5.46
N TYR A 7 9.42 -9.99 -5.48
CA TYR A 7 9.19 -9.04 -4.39
C TYR A 7 8.88 -9.76 -3.08
N ARG A 8 8.05 -10.80 -3.08
CA ARG A 8 7.72 -11.57 -1.88
C ARG A 8 8.97 -12.21 -1.26
N ILE A 9 9.86 -12.76 -2.08
CA ILE A 9 11.16 -13.29 -1.62
C ILE A 9 12.02 -12.17 -1.04
N LYS A 10 12.14 -11.01 -1.73
CA LYS A 10 12.89 -9.82 -1.28
C LYS A 10 12.36 -9.34 0.08
N ILE A 11 11.04 -9.21 0.23
CA ILE A 11 10.36 -8.81 1.49
C ILE A 11 10.70 -9.79 2.63
N ALA A 12 10.57 -11.10 2.39
CA ALA A 12 10.86 -12.09 3.43
C ALA A 12 12.31 -12.05 3.87
N ARG A 13 13.26 -11.94 2.94
CA ARG A 13 14.70 -11.80 3.23
C ARG A 13 15.00 -10.52 4.02
N MET A 14 14.43 -9.39 3.60
CA MET A 14 14.58 -8.09 4.27
C MET A 14 14.10 -8.17 5.72
N ILE A 15 12.91 -8.69 5.96
CA ILE A 15 12.31 -8.82 7.29
C ILE A 15 13.12 -9.80 8.15
N LYS A 16 13.55 -10.93 7.59
CA LYS A 16 14.38 -11.90 8.29
C LYS A 16 15.71 -11.28 8.74
N ASN A 17 16.40 -10.58 7.85
CA ASN A 17 17.68 -9.95 8.13
C ASN A 17 17.57 -8.83 9.17
N ALA A 18 16.50 -8.05 9.13
CA ALA A 18 16.24 -6.98 10.07
C ALA A 18 15.76 -7.48 11.46
N GLY A 19 15.24 -8.71 11.54
CA GLY A 19 14.63 -9.23 12.78
C GLY A 19 13.33 -8.56 13.16
N GLU A 20 12.72 -7.78 12.27
CA GLU A 20 11.46 -7.07 12.49
C GLU A 20 10.65 -6.89 11.19
N GLY A 21 9.33 -6.90 11.29
CA GLY A 21 8.42 -6.60 10.19
C GLY A 21 7.18 -7.49 10.15
N HIS A 22 6.35 -7.26 9.12
CA HIS A 22 5.03 -7.87 8.98
C HIS A 22 4.88 -8.51 7.59
N ILE A 23 5.48 -9.72 7.39
CA ILE A 23 5.44 -10.43 6.10
C ILE A 23 4.02 -10.53 5.54
N PRO A 24 3.00 -11.04 6.30
CA PRO A 24 1.67 -11.23 5.72
C PRO A 24 1.00 -9.94 5.28
N SER A 25 1.28 -8.83 5.99
CA SER A 25 0.72 -7.51 5.68
C SER A 25 1.36 -6.88 4.46
N ALA A 26 2.65 -7.15 4.23
CA ALA A 26 3.35 -6.73 3.02
C ALA A 26 2.91 -7.56 1.80
N TYR A 27 2.71 -8.88 1.99
CA TYR A 27 2.30 -9.78 0.92
C TYR A 27 0.88 -9.50 0.41
N SER A 28 -0.04 -8.99 1.26
CA SER A 28 -1.39 -8.66 0.82
C SER A 28 -1.44 -7.48 -0.15
N ILE A 29 -0.47 -6.56 -0.08
CA ILE A 29 -0.49 -5.30 -0.85
C ILE A 29 0.57 -5.18 -1.93
N ILE A 30 1.49 -6.14 -2.05
CA ILE A 30 2.59 -6.02 -3.01
C ILE A 30 2.11 -5.95 -4.45
N ASP A 31 1.06 -6.69 -4.81
CA ASP A 31 0.51 -6.68 -6.16
C ASP A 31 -0.14 -5.32 -6.48
N ILE A 32 -0.79 -4.70 -5.49
CA ILE A 32 -1.37 -3.35 -5.61
C ILE A 32 -0.26 -2.31 -5.82
N ILE A 33 0.79 -2.31 -4.98
CA ILE A 33 1.87 -1.34 -5.08
C ILE A 33 2.64 -1.55 -6.40
N SER A 34 2.89 -2.80 -6.80
CA SER A 34 3.52 -3.12 -8.08
C SER A 34 2.72 -2.57 -9.27
N ALA A 35 1.40 -2.77 -9.31
CA ALA A 35 0.53 -2.24 -10.36
C ALA A 35 0.60 -0.70 -10.45
N LEU A 36 0.57 -0.02 -9.30
CA LEU A 36 0.66 1.44 -9.25
C LEU A 36 1.99 1.95 -9.83
N TYR A 37 3.11 1.43 -9.37
CA TYR A 37 4.44 1.89 -9.80
C TYR A 37 4.78 1.47 -11.23
N SER A 38 4.31 0.30 -11.69
CA SER A 38 4.63 -0.19 -13.03
C SER A 38 3.86 0.52 -14.15
N SER A 39 2.65 1.03 -13.87
CA SER A 39 1.74 1.42 -14.96
C SER A 39 0.89 2.67 -14.70
N VAL A 40 0.81 3.17 -13.47
CA VAL A 40 -0.14 4.23 -13.10
C VAL A 40 0.55 5.52 -12.70
N LEU A 41 1.50 5.44 -11.77
CA LEU A 41 2.14 6.60 -11.18
C LEU A 41 3.15 7.24 -12.13
N LYS A 42 3.10 8.55 -12.25
CA LYS A 42 4.17 9.36 -12.82
C LYS A 42 5.19 9.66 -11.73
N PHE A 43 6.43 9.29 -11.94
CA PHE A 43 7.52 9.60 -11.01
C PHE A 43 8.86 9.68 -11.76
N ASP A 44 9.85 10.26 -11.09
CA ASP A 44 11.26 10.24 -11.52
C ASP A 44 12.13 9.93 -10.29
N SER A 45 12.66 8.72 -10.22
CA SER A 45 13.50 8.29 -9.08
C SER A 45 14.82 9.06 -8.97
N SER A 46 15.30 9.65 -10.07
CA SER A 46 16.47 10.54 -10.05
C SER A 46 16.16 11.95 -9.50
N ASN A 47 14.87 12.31 -9.47
CA ASN A 47 14.36 13.56 -8.90
C ASN A 47 13.09 13.29 -8.08
N PRO A 48 13.20 12.68 -6.88
CA PRO A 48 12.03 12.29 -6.07
C PRO A 48 11.12 13.46 -5.68
N GLU A 49 11.63 14.70 -5.72
CA GLU A 49 10.87 15.92 -5.43
C GLU A 49 10.25 16.56 -6.69
N TRP A 50 10.24 15.85 -7.83
CA TRP A 50 9.65 16.39 -9.06
C TRP A 50 8.20 16.86 -8.82
N GLU A 51 7.93 18.11 -9.15
CA GLU A 51 6.63 18.74 -8.82
C GLU A 51 5.43 18.15 -9.59
N ASP A 52 5.66 17.59 -10.78
CA ASP A 52 4.58 17.02 -11.60
C ASP A 52 4.43 15.50 -11.41
N ARG A 53 5.07 14.92 -10.37
CA ARG A 53 4.89 13.52 -10.00
C ARG A 53 3.51 13.26 -9.42
N ASP A 54 3.03 12.03 -9.54
CA ASP A 54 1.91 11.54 -8.75
C ASP A 54 2.39 11.15 -7.34
N TYR A 55 1.47 11.09 -6.38
CA TYR A 55 1.79 10.85 -4.97
C TYR A 55 1.23 9.51 -4.51
N PHE A 56 2.06 8.74 -3.81
CA PHE A 56 1.64 7.49 -3.18
C PHE A 56 1.92 7.50 -1.67
N VAL A 57 0.86 7.44 -0.86
CA VAL A 57 0.95 7.39 0.61
C VAL A 57 0.55 6.02 1.12
N LEU A 58 1.50 5.26 1.65
CA LEU A 58 1.22 4.00 2.33
C LEU A 58 0.71 4.27 3.75
N SER A 59 -0.60 4.49 3.92
CA SER A 59 -1.23 4.70 5.23
C SER A 59 -1.11 3.45 6.11
N LYS A 60 -1.27 2.26 5.52
CA LYS A 60 -0.97 0.96 6.14
C LYS A 60 0.53 0.79 6.39
N GLY A 61 1.10 1.62 7.27
CA GLY A 61 2.56 1.77 7.47
C GLY A 61 3.29 0.48 7.82
N HIS A 62 2.64 -0.47 8.51
CA HIS A 62 3.22 -1.79 8.81
C HIS A 62 3.41 -2.69 7.57
N GLY A 63 2.92 -2.28 6.39
CA GLY A 63 3.23 -2.87 5.10
C GLY A 63 4.52 -2.33 4.45
N ALA A 64 5.30 -1.50 5.13
CA ALA A 64 6.47 -0.78 4.61
C ALA A 64 7.44 -1.63 3.80
N ALA A 65 7.65 -2.90 4.17
CA ALA A 65 8.55 -3.79 3.45
C ALA A 65 8.13 -4.02 1.99
N ALA A 66 6.82 -3.95 1.68
CA ALA A 66 6.34 -4.00 0.29
C ALA A 66 6.71 -2.72 -0.47
N LEU A 67 6.52 -1.56 0.15
CA LEU A 67 6.91 -0.28 -0.44
C LEU A 67 8.44 -0.25 -0.69
N TYR A 68 9.25 -0.63 0.28
CA TYR A 68 10.70 -0.63 0.14
C TYR A 68 11.20 -1.55 -0.99
N ALA A 69 10.59 -2.73 -1.13
CA ALA A 69 10.94 -3.65 -2.21
C ALA A 69 10.67 -3.06 -3.60
N VAL A 70 9.60 -2.28 -3.73
CA VAL A 70 9.25 -1.58 -4.98
C VAL A 70 10.11 -0.34 -5.18
N LEU A 71 10.34 0.49 -4.14
CA LEU A 71 11.20 1.68 -4.25
C LEU A 71 12.64 1.33 -4.66
N GLU A 72 13.16 0.17 -4.21
CA GLU A 72 14.47 -0.30 -4.64
C GLU A 72 14.48 -0.72 -6.10
N GLU A 73 13.47 -1.45 -6.57
CA GLU A 73 13.35 -1.86 -7.97
C GLU A 73 13.32 -0.67 -8.94
N TYR A 74 12.69 0.43 -8.52
CA TYR A 74 12.60 1.66 -9.33
C TYR A 74 13.73 2.66 -9.05
N GLY A 75 14.71 2.33 -8.19
CA GLY A 75 15.93 3.11 -7.97
C GLY A 75 15.77 4.34 -7.09
N PHE A 76 14.72 4.42 -6.25
CA PHE A 76 14.62 5.44 -5.20
C PHE A 76 15.57 5.18 -4.03
N ILE A 77 15.79 3.90 -3.70
CA ILE A 77 16.72 3.43 -2.67
C ILE A 77 17.61 2.33 -3.25
N SER A 78 18.71 2.04 -2.59
CA SER A 78 19.68 1.06 -3.06
C SER A 78 19.48 -0.33 -2.43
N GLU A 79 20.08 -1.36 -3.03
CA GLU A 79 20.16 -2.69 -2.44
C GLU A 79 20.88 -2.69 -1.08
N GLU A 80 21.85 -1.78 -0.91
CA GLU A 80 22.57 -1.56 0.34
C GLU A 80 21.66 -1.05 1.44
N ASP A 81 20.68 -0.16 1.12
CA ASP A 81 19.67 0.30 2.06
C ASP A 81 18.76 -0.86 2.52
N ILE A 82 18.37 -1.74 1.60
CA ILE A 82 17.62 -2.96 1.90
C ILE A 82 18.40 -3.87 2.87
N LYS A 83 19.71 -4.07 2.63
CA LYS A 83 20.57 -4.89 3.49
C LYS A 83 20.84 -4.26 4.85
N ALA A 84 20.85 -2.93 4.92
CA ALA A 84 21.07 -2.17 6.15
C ALA A 84 19.82 -2.05 7.04
N LYS A 85 18.63 -2.48 6.57
CA LYS A 85 17.39 -2.41 7.38
C LYS A 85 17.58 -3.13 8.72
N GLY A 86 17.15 -2.49 9.80
CA GLY A 86 17.28 -3.01 11.17
C GLY A 86 18.67 -2.81 11.80
N THR A 87 19.60 -2.15 11.12
CA THR A 87 20.89 -1.76 11.68
C THR A 87 20.87 -0.32 12.19
N GLU A 88 21.85 0.06 13.01
CA GLU A 88 21.99 1.43 13.55
C GLU A 88 22.10 2.49 12.43
N TRP A 89 22.65 2.11 11.27
CA TRP A 89 22.90 3.02 10.14
C TRP A 89 21.83 2.92 9.04
N GLY A 90 20.86 2.01 9.21
CA GLY A 90 19.80 1.78 8.23
C GLY A 90 18.77 2.92 8.22
N ILE A 91 18.38 3.36 7.02
CA ILE A 91 17.35 4.38 6.83
C ILE A 91 15.93 3.78 6.84
N LEU A 92 15.81 2.46 6.63
CA LEU A 92 14.54 1.74 6.48
C LEU A 92 14.03 1.25 7.84
N GLY A 93 13.01 1.92 8.37
CA GLY A 93 12.33 1.52 9.60
C GLY A 93 11.27 0.43 9.42
N GLY A 94 10.58 0.08 10.51
CA GLY A 94 9.38 -0.77 10.48
C GLY A 94 8.18 -0.10 9.81
N HIS A 95 8.21 1.23 9.69
CA HIS A 95 7.22 2.08 9.01
C HIS A 95 7.95 3.09 8.12
N PRO A 96 7.29 3.62 7.06
CA PRO A 96 7.90 4.64 6.21
C PRO A 96 8.23 5.93 6.99
N ASP A 97 9.40 6.50 6.69
CA ASP A 97 9.84 7.80 7.21
C ASP A 97 10.25 8.67 6.00
N CYS A 98 9.40 9.63 5.63
CA CYS A 98 9.62 10.48 4.47
C CYS A 98 10.82 11.43 4.62
N THR A 99 11.36 11.58 5.84
CA THR A 99 12.56 12.38 6.06
C THR A 99 13.85 11.62 5.76
N LYS A 100 13.76 10.30 5.56
CA LYS A 100 14.92 9.41 5.35
C LYS A 100 14.85 8.60 4.05
N VAL A 101 13.63 8.26 3.62
CA VAL A 101 13.41 7.31 2.51
C VAL A 101 12.89 8.07 1.30
N ALA A 102 13.72 8.19 0.27
CA ALA A 102 13.31 8.76 -0.99
C ALA A 102 12.13 7.98 -1.60
N GLY A 103 11.14 8.67 -2.13
CA GLY A 103 9.90 8.06 -2.66
C GLY A 103 8.85 7.71 -1.60
N ALA A 104 9.14 7.91 -0.29
CA ALA A 104 8.12 7.85 0.74
C ALA A 104 7.51 9.25 0.93
N GLU A 105 6.26 9.44 0.51
CA GLU A 105 5.61 10.77 0.50
C GLU A 105 5.11 11.20 1.88
N ALA A 106 5.00 10.28 2.85
CA ALA A 106 4.62 10.57 4.22
C ALA A 106 5.24 9.59 5.20
N SER A 107 5.54 10.07 6.40
CA SER A 107 5.82 9.20 7.55
C SER A 107 4.51 8.66 8.10
N THR A 108 4.38 7.33 8.17
CA THR A 108 3.14 6.65 8.59
C THR A 108 3.40 5.62 9.67
N GLY A 109 2.34 5.02 10.22
CA GLY A 109 2.42 4.06 11.33
C GLY A 109 1.29 4.27 12.34
N SER A 110 0.87 5.52 12.57
CA SER A 110 -0.39 5.82 13.27
C SER A 110 -1.55 5.55 12.31
N LEU A 111 -2.35 4.52 12.60
CA LEU A 111 -3.44 4.09 11.72
C LEU A 111 -4.42 5.23 11.40
N GLY A 112 -4.88 5.29 10.15
CA GLY A 112 -5.80 6.29 9.63
C GLY A 112 -5.18 7.64 9.26
N HIS A 113 -3.97 7.96 9.73
CA HIS A 113 -3.35 9.29 9.54
C HIS A 113 -2.70 9.45 8.16
N GLY A 114 -2.22 8.38 7.54
CA GLY A 114 -1.67 8.46 6.19
C GLY A 114 -2.70 8.90 5.16
N LEU A 115 -3.95 8.44 5.28
CA LEU A 115 -5.05 8.88 4.41
C LEU A 115 -5.37 10.38 4.60
N VAL A 116 -5.33 10.87 5.84
CA VAL A 116 -5.49 12.32 6.13
C VAL A 116 -4.41 13.13 5.43
N THR A 117 -3.16 12.64 5.48
CA THR A 117 -2.03 13.29 4.77
C THR A 117 -2.25 13.28 3.27
N ALA A 118 -2.66 12.15 2.69
CA ALA A 118 -2.98 12.02 1.26
C ALA A 118 -4.09 12.99 0.84
N MET A 119 -5.14 13.14 1.66
CA MET A 119 -6.20 14.13 1.43
C MET A 119 -5.65 15.56 1.43
N GLY A 120 -4.76 15.87 2.38
CA GLY A 120 -4.11 17.19 2.45
C GLY A 120 -3.27 17.49 1.21
N ILE A 121 -2.52 16.51 0.70
CA ILE A 121 -1.76 16.61 -0.56
C ILE A 121 -2.72 16.85 -1.73
N ALA A 122 -3.78 16.04 -1.85
CA ALA A 122 -4.77 16.16 -2.93
C ALA A 122 -5.45 17.55 -2.94
N LEU A 123 -5.80 18.07 -1.77
CA LEU A 123 -6.37 19.41 -1.63
C LEU A 123 -5.35 20.50 -2.03
N GLY A 124 -4.10 20.38 -1.58
CA GLY A 124 -3.03 21.31 -1.95
C GLY A 124 -2.80 21.38 -3.46
N LEU A 125 -2.78 20.23 -4.14
CA LEU A 125 -2.67 20.13 -5.60
C LEU A 125 -3.88 20.76 -6.29
N LYS A 126 -5.09 20.47 -5.81
CA LYS A 126 -6.32 21.08 -6.35
C LYS A 126 -6.30 22.60 -6.24
N ILE A 127 -5.90 23.15 -5.10
CA ILE A 127 -5.80 24.62 -4.90
C ILE A 127 -4.79 25.23 -5.88
N GLN A 128 -3.73 24.52 -6.21
CA GLN A 128 -2.71 24.92 -7.16
C GLN A 128 -3.12 24.70 -8.64
N GLY A 129 -4.26 24.06 -8.89
CA GLY A 129 -4.71 23.71 -10.25
C GLY A 129 -3.86 22.61 -10.89
N LYS A 130 -3.14 21.79 -10.09
CA LYS A 130 -2.31 20.70 -10.56
C LYS A 130 -3.11 19.41 -10.71
N SER A 131 -2.93 18.69 -11.81
CA SER A 131 -3.66 17.45 -12.15
C SER A 131 -2.98 16.16 -11.65
N ASN A 132 -2.00 16.29 -10.75
CA ASN A 132 -1.32 15.14 -10.14
C ASN A 132 -2.32 14.28 -9.37
N LYS A 133 -2.17 12.96 -9.49
CA LYS A 133 -3.01 11.99 -8.78
C LYS A 133 -2.40 11.66 -7.42
N VAL A 134 -3.26 11.37 -6.46
CA VAL A 134 -2.86 10.95 -5.11
C VAL A 134 -3.50 9.61 -4.80
N PHE A 135 -2.68 8.61 -4.53
CA PHE A 135 -3.12 7.28 -4.12
C PHE A 135 -2.76 7.01 -2.66
N SER A 136 -3.64 6.36 -1.92
CA SER A 136 -3.34 5.93 -0.56
C SER A 136 -3.83 4.50 -0.33
N VAL A 137 -3.02 3.67 0.34
CA VAL A 137 -3.42 2.31 0.74
C VAL A 137 -3.65 2.26 2.24
N VAL A 138 -4.85 1.84 2.64
CA VAL A 138 -5.23 1.54 4.04
C VAL A 138 -5.54 0.06 4.22
N GLY A 139 -5.41 -0.46 5.43
CA GLY A 139 -5.90 -1.79 5.78
C GLY A 139 -7.39 -1.78 6.15
N ASP A 140 -8.06 -2.93 6.06
CA ASP A 140 -9.45 -3.08 6.47
C ASP A 140 -9.66 -2.79 7.98
N GLY A 141 -8.73 -3.20 8.82
CA GLY A 141 -8.73 -2.85 10.24
C GLY A 141 -8.51 -1.36 10.47
N GLU A 142 -7.58 -0.76 9.75
CA GLU A 142 -7.30 0.68 9.76
C GLU A 142 -8.53 1.52 9.34
N SER A 143 -9.36 0.99 8.46
CA SER A 143 -10.59 1.65 8.03
C SER A 143 -11.59 1.92 9.16
N ASN A 144 -11.40 1.34 10.36
CA ASN A 144 -12.25 1.63 11.54
C ASN A 144 -11.78 2.85 12.33
N GLU A 145 -10.63 3.45 12.02
CA GLU A 145 -10.18 4.68 12.66
C GLU A 145 -11.11 5.84 12.30
N GLY A 146 -11.46 6.67 13.29
CA GLY A 146 -12.37 7.82 13.09
C GLY A 146 -11.86 8.78 12.02
N THR A 147 -10.54 8.99 11.95
CA THR A 147 -9.88 9.86 10.97
C THR A 147 -10.11 9.41 9.52
N VAL A 148 -10.31 8.12 9.26
CA VAL A 148 -10.67 7.61 7.93
C VAL A 148 -12.05 8.12 7.52
N TRP A 149 -13.03 8.05 8.42
CA TRP A 149 -14.40 8.49 8.15
C TRP A 149 -14.53 10.01 8.09
N GLU A 150 -13.80 10.73 8.93
CA GLU A 150 -13.68 12.18 8.83
C GLU A 150 -13.10 12.60 7.48
N THR A 151 -12.05 11.90 7.02
CA THR A 151 -11.46 12.14 5.69
C THR A 151 -12.44 11.81 4.58
N ALA A 152 -13.19 10.70 4.70
CA ALA A 152 -14.19 10.33 3.70
C ALA A 152 -15.25 11.44 3.51
N LEU A 153 -15.72 12.03 4.59
CA LEU A 153 -16.68 13.12 4.56
C LEU A 153 -16.10 14.41 3.98
N ILE A 154 -14.89 14.77 4.40
CA ILE A 154 -14.22 16.02 3.98
C ILE A 154 -13.83 15.95 2.50
N ALA A 155 -13.20 14.85 2.06
CA ALA A 155 -12.76 14.68 0.68
C ALA A 155 -13.93 14.76 -0.32
N GLN A 156 -15.08 14.18 0.03
CA GLN A 156 -16.29 14.27 -0.79
C GLN A 156 -16.82 15.69 -0.84
N ASN A 157 -16.91 16.40 0.31
CA ASN A 157 -17.37 17.79 0.34
C ASN A 157 -16.49 18.74 -0.48
N LEU A 158 -15.21 18.44 -0.58
CA LEU A 158 -14.24 19.22 -1.36
C LEU A 158 -14.11 18.75 -2.81
N ASN A 159 -14.85 17.71 -3.22
CA ASN A 159 -14.76 17.09 -4.54
C ASN A 159 -13.29 16.82 -4.93
N LEU A 160 -12.57 16.06 -4.09
CA LEU A 160 -11.16 15.72 -4.35
C LEU A 160 -11.05 14.57 -5.36
N GLY A 161 -11.40 14.83 -6.61
CA GLY A 161 -11.39 13.85 -7.68
C GLY A 161 -10.00 13.34 -8.07
N ASN A 162 -8.96 14.00 -7.62
CA ASN A 162 -7.57 13.55 -7.75
C ASN A 162 -7.12 12.58 -6.65
N LEU A 163 -7.98 12.24 -5.68
CA LEU A 163 -7.71 11.29 -4.60
C LEU A 163 -8.33 9.93 -4.89
N CYS A 164 -7.51 8.88 -4.84
CA CYS A 164 -7.91 7.47 -4.89
C CYS A 164 -7.44 6.74 -3.64
N LEU A 165 -8.37 6.25 -2.83
CA LEU A 165 -8.12 5.36 -1.72
C LEU A 165 -8.16 3.91 -2.20
N ILE A 166 -7.23 3.07 -1.75
CA ILE A 166 -7.27 1.62 -1.96
C ILE A 166 -7.35 0.94 -0.59
N ILE A 167 -8.37 0.14 -0.37
CA ILE A 167 -8.56 -0.61 0.86
C ILE A 167 -8.09 -2.04 0.67
N ASP A 168 -7.05 -2.43 1.39
CA ASP A 168 -6.60 -3.82 1.49
C ASP A 168 -7.60 -4.62 2.32
N LYS A 169 -8.63 -5.16 1.65
CA LYS A 169 -9.71 -5.95 2.28
C LYS A 169 -9.27 -7.41 2.42
N ASN A 170 -8.39 -7.65 3.39
CA ASN A 170 -7.86 -8.98 3.69
C ASN A 170 -8.63 -9.73 4.80
N SER A 171 -9.75 -9.17 5.27
CA SER A 171 -10.63 -9.74 6.30
C SER A 171 -9.98 -9.95 7.68
N SER A 172 -8.85 -9.30 7.97
CA SER A 172 -8.21 -9.41 9.28
C SER A 172 -9.07 -8.90 10.42
N ILE A 173 -9.88 -7.88 10.15
CA ILE A 173 -10.75 -7.25 11.15
C ILE A 173 -12.05 -8.03 11.39
N ASP A 174 -12.50 -8.85 10.46
CA ASP A 174 -13.81 -9.50 10.48
C ASP A 174 -14.02 -10.43 11.69
N GLN A 175 -12.93 -10.84 12.35
CA GLN A 175 -12.97 -11.63 13.58
C GLN A 175 -13.27 -10.79 14.83
N ILE A 176 -13.02 -9.48 14.78
CA ILE A 176 -13.17 -8.55 15.91
C ILE A 176 -14.37 -7.63 15.68
N LEU A 177 -14.44 -7.02 14.50
CA LEU A 177 -15.48 -6.09 14.11
C LEU A 177 -15.84 -6.34 12.64
N LYS A 178 -16.96 -7.02 12.41
CA LYS A 178 -17.43 -7.32 11.07
C LYS A 178 -18.03 -6.08 10.42
N PHE A 179 -17.41 -5.62 9.35
CA PHE A 179 -17.97 -4.55 8.54
C PHE A 179 -19.17 -5.06 7.73
N PRO A 180 -20.36 -4.43 7.81
CA PRO A 180 -21.57 -5.00 7.20
C PRO A 180 -21.46 -5.08 5.67
N ASN A 181 -21.29 -3.95 5.01
CA ASN A 181 -21.07 -3.84 3.55
C ASN A 181 -20.20 -2.62 3.29
N MET A 182 -18.93 -2.85 3.06
CA MET A 182 -17.96 -1.78 2.88
C MET A 182 -18.30 -0.90 1.67
N LYS A 183 -18.72 -1.51 0.55
CA LYS A 183 -19.13 -0.80 -0.66
C LYS A 183 -20.25 0.20 -0.38
N SER A 184 -21.35 -0.29 0.20
CA SER A 184 -22.52 0.57 0.49
C SER A 184 -22.18 1.71 1.45
N VAL A 185 -21.24 1.52 2.37
CA VAL A 185 -20.82 2.58 3.29
C VAL A 185 -20.06 3.67 2.52
N TRP A 186 -19.10 3.32 1.67
CA TRP A 186 -18.37 4.29 0.87
C TRP A 186 -19.26 5.00 -0.16
N GLU A 187 -20.21 4.28 -0.78
CA GLU A 187 -21.24 4.86 -1.63
C GLU A 187 -22.09 5.89 -0.88
N SER A 188 -22.42 5.62 0.41
CA SER A 188 -23.19 6.57 1.24
C SER A 188 -22.45 7.86 1.56
N PHE A 189 -21.11 7.84 1.54
CA PHE A 189 -20.24 9.03 1.56
C PHE A 189 -20.10 9.69 0.18
N ASN A 190 -20.83 9.21 -0.84
CA ASN A 190 -20.79 9.74 -2.20
C ASN A 190 -19.43 9.60 -2.89
N TRP A 191 -18.62 8.59 -2.50
CA TRP A 191 -17.41 8.18 -3.21
C TRP A 191 -17.77 7.31 -4.41
N GLU A 192 -16.93 7.31 -5.43
CA GLU A 192 -16.99 6.37 -6.54
C GLU A 192 -16.27 5.09 -6.13
N VAL A 193 -17.00 3.94 -6.14
CA VAL A 193 -16.53 2.70 -5.53
C VAL A 193 -16.29 1.62 -6.56
N TYR A 194 -15.12 1.01 -6.51
CA TYR A 194 -14.69 -0.13 -7.33
C TYR A 194 -14.36 -1.31 -6.44
N GLU A 195 -14.63 -2.53 -6.90
CA GLU A 195 -14.23 -3.77 -6.21
C GLU A 195 -13.41 -4.61 -7.17
N VAL A 196 -12.24 -5.10 -6.73
CA VAL A 196 -11.30 -5.87 -7.54
C VAL A 196 -10.70 -7.02 -6.75
N ASP A 197 -10.19 -8.05 -7.44
CA ASP A 197 -9.21 -8.96 -6.84
C ASP A 197 -7.88 -8.19 -6.69
N GLY A 198 -7.47 -7.92 -5.44
CA GLY A 198 -6.25 -7.17 -5.13
C GLY A 198 -4.95 -7.92 -5.45
N HIS A 199 -5.03 -9.17 -5.94
CA HIS A 199 -3.91 -9.95 -6.46
C HIS A 199 -3.92 -10.08 -7.98
N ASN A 200 -4.91 -9.48 -8.64
CA ASN A 200 -5.02 -9.42 -10.10
C ASN A 200 -4.67 -8.00 -10.57
N GLU A 201 -3.43 -7.82 -11.05
CA GLU A 201 -2.98 -6.51 -11.50
C GLU A 201 -3.80 -5.97 -12.68
N ASP A 202 -4.27 -6.85 -13.57
CA ASP A 202 -5.06 -6.42 -14.73
C ASP A 202 -6.41 -5.83 -14.27
N GLU A 203 -7.09 -6.44 -13.28
CA GLU A 203 -8.30 -5.87 -12.70
C GLU A 203 -8.06 -4.53 -12.00
N ILE A 204 -6.93 -4.39 -11.29
CA ILE A 204 -6.55 -3.14 -10.64
C ILE A 204 -6.34 -2.04 -11.68
N LEU A 205 -5.60 -2.35 -12.74
CA LEU A 205 -5.30 -1.40 -13.82
C LEU A 205 -6.57 -1.02 -14.60
N GLU A 206 -7.41 -1.99 -14.98
CA GLU A 206 -8.68 -1.75 -15.65
C GLU A 206 -9.60 -0.84 -14.81
N ALA A 207 -9.69 -1.07 -13.49
CA ALA A 207 -10.47 -0.20 -12.61
C ALA A 207 -9.93 1.23 -12.64
N ILE A 208 -8.60 1.41 -12.52
CA ILE A 208 -7.99 2.75 -12.49
C ILE A 208 -8.11 3.46 -13.85
N GLU A 209 -8.02 2.75 -14.97
CA GLU A 209 -8.18 3.30 -16.32
C GLU A 209 -9.58 3.87 -16.57
N THR A 210 -10.61 3.30 -15.92
CA THR A 210 -11.99 3.79 -16.04
C THR A 210 -12.27 5.02 -15.18
N MET A 211 -11.37 5.37 -14.24
CA MET A 211 -11.54 6.48 -13.32
C MET A 211 -11.26 7.83 -13.98
N GLU A 212 -12.14 8.79 -13.76
CA GLU A 212 -11.93 10.17 -14.15
C GLU A 212 -11.27 10.96 -13.01
N PHE A 213 -9.98 11.28 -13.16
CA PHE A 213 -9.21 12.07 -12.20
C PHE A 213 -9.32 13.58 -12.45
N ASP A 214 -10.54 14.07 -12.63
CA ASP A 214 -10.82 15.49 -12.69
C ASP A 214 -10.83 16.11 -11.29
N LEU A 215 -10.27 17.32 -11.15
CA LEU A 215 -10.13 18.00 -9.85
C LEU A 215 -11.48 18.29 -9.16
N ASP A 216 -12.58 18.35 -9.92
CA ASP A 216 -13.92 18.61 -9.40
C ASP A 216 -14.82 17.38 -9.40
N SER A 217 -14.29 16.20 -9.76
CA SER A 217 -15.03 14.95 -9.69
C SER A 217 -15.05 14.38 -8.25
N LYS A 218 -15.75 13.25 -8.06
CA LYS A 218 -15.81 12.57 -6.77
C LYS A 218 -14.46 11.92 -6.44
N PRO A 219 -14.08 11.82 -5.16
CA PRO A 219 -12.99 10.95 -4.75
C PRO A 219 -13.34 9.48 -5.02
N LYS A 220 -12.32 8.65 -5.24
CA LYS A 220 -12.44 7.25 -5.62
C LYS A 220 -11.97 6.32 -4.52
N VAL A 221 -12.62 5.15 -4.41
CA VAL A 221 -12.15 4.08 -3.54
C VAL A 221 -12.17 2.75 -4.26
N ILE A 222 -11.06 2.03 -4.20
CA ILE A 222 -10.94 0.64 -4.63
C ILE A 222 -10.98 -0.24 -3.38
N ILE A 223 -11.93 -1.15 -3.30
CA ILE A 223 -11.96 -2.23 -2.32
C ILE A 223 -11.24 -3.42 -2.95
N ALA A 224 -9.98 -3.59 -2.61
CA ALA A 224 -9.14 -4.66 -3.14
C ALA A 224 -9.27 -5.89 -2.22
N HIS A 225 -9.95 -6.93 -2.70
CA HIS A 225 -10.07 -8.20 -2.00
C HIS A 225 -8.75 -8.94 -2.05
N THR A 226 -8.11 -9.15 -0.90
CA THR A 226 -6.78 -9.74 -0.81
C THR A 226 -6.74 -10.91 0.17
N ILE A 227 -5.65 -11.65 0.11
CA ILE A 227 -5.33 -12.72 1.06
C ILE A 227 -4.09 -12.29 1.84
N LYS A 228 -4.23 -12.17 3.16
CA LYS A 228 -3.10 -11.88 4.04
C LYS A 228 -2.06 -12.99 3.93
N GLY A 229 -0.81 -12.65 3.62
CA GLY A 229 0.25 -13.65 3.43
C GLY A 229 0.24 -14.37 2.09
N LYS A 230 -0.43 -13.84 1.07
CA LYS A 230 -0.59 -14.44 -0.27
C LYS A 230 0.68 -15.01 -0.86
N GLY A 231 0.58 -16.25 -1.34
CA GLY A 231 1.63 -16.94 -2.11
C GLY A 231 2.43 -17.96 -1.30
N VAL A 232 2.28 -17.99 0.05
CA VAL A 232 2.96 -18.97 0.92
C VAL A 232 1.94 -19.66 1.82
N SER A 233 1.70 -20.93 1.58
CA SER A 233 0.58 -21.69 2.12
C SER A 233 0.46 -21.66 3.65
N PHE A 234 1.58 -21.70 4.36
CA PHE A 234 1.61 -21.67 5.83
C PHE A 234 1.62 -20.24 6.43
N ILE A 235 1.65 -19.21 5.59
CA ILE A 235 1.55 -17.80 5.99
C ILE A 235 0.17 -17.24 5.66
N GLU A 236 -0.51 -17.78 4.64
CA GLU A 236 -1.83 -17.30 4.21
C GLU A 236 -2.88 -17.33 5.34
N GLY A 237 -3.70 -16.29 5.39
CA GLY A 237 -4.81 -16.17 6.33
C GLY A 237 -4.44 -15.49 7.66
N HIS A 238 -5.20 -15.86 8.70
CA HIS A 238 -5.08 -15.27 10.04
C HIS A 238 -4.43 -16.26 10.99
N GLY A 239 -3.31 -15.89 11.58
CA GLY A 239 -2.59 -16.78 12.46
C GLY A 239 -1.37 -16.14 13.12
N PRO A 240 -0.45 -16.96 13.64
CA PRO A 240 0.70 -16.50 14.42
C PRO A 240 1.72 -15.69 13.59
N TRP A 241 1.53 -15.62 12.27
CA TRP A 241 2.46 -14.95 11.37
C TRP A 241 2.37 -13.42 11.36
N HIS A 242 1.42 -12.81 12.09
CA HIS A 242 1.21 -11.36 12.04
C HIS A 242 2.50 -10.54 12.25
N HIS A 243 3.35 -10.95 13.20
CA HIS A 243 4.64 -10.32 13.51
C HIS A 243 5.76 -11.37 13.72
N LYS A 244 5.68 -12.49 13.01
CA LYS A 244 6.65 -13.55 13.14
C LYS A 244 7.81 -13.36 12.15
N ILE A 245 9.03 -13.52 12.66
CA ILE A 245 10.25 -13.59 11.84
C ILE A 245 10.50 -15.05 11.44
N PRO A 246 10.74 -15.35 10.15
CA PRO A 246 10.96 -16.71 9.70
C PRO A 246 12.29 -17.27 10.20
N THR A 247 12.27 -18.52 10.61
CA THR A 247 13.49 -19.32 10.83
C THR A 247 14.20 -19.62 9.51
N ASP A 248 15.41 -20.17 9.56
CA ASP A 248 16.14 -20.55 8.33
C ASP A 248 15.40 -21.62 7.52
N GLU A 249 14.73 -22.56 8.19
CA GLU A 249 13.94 -23.60 7.54
C GLU A 249 12.67 -23.01 6.90
N GLU A 250 11.96 -22.16 7.64
CA GLU A 250 10.78 -21.47 7.11
C GLU A 250 11.14 -20.56 5.93
N MET A 251 12.29 -19.89 5.95
CA MET A 251 12.76 -19.09 4.82
C MET A 251 12.98 -19.94 3.57
N LYS A 252 13.63 -21.12 3.71
CA LYS A 252 13.80 -22.07 2.60
C LYS A 252 12.44 -22.52 2.02
N ASN A 253 11.46 -22.76 2.89
CA ASN A 253 10.12 -23.15 2.47
C ASN A 253 9.40 -22.01 1.75
N ILE A 254 9.53 -20.75 2.22
CA ILE A 254 9.01 -19.55 1.53
C ILE A 254 9.59 -19.46 0.11
N GLU A 255 10.92 -19.53 0.00
CA GLU A 255 11.61 -19.44 -1.29
C GLU A 255 11.19 -20.58 -2.24
N ARG A 256 11.07 -21.80 -1.72
CA ARG A 256 10.62 -22.96 -2.52
C ARG A 256 9.20 -22.75 -3.05
N GLU A 257 8.22 -22.44 -2.18
CA GLU A 257 6.82 -22.28 -2.60
C GLU A 257 6.66 -21.14 -3.60
N LEU A 258 7.39 -20.03 -3.42
CA LEU A 258 7.31 -18.88 -4.34
C LEU A 258 8.02 -19.16 -5.68
N SER A 259 9.00 -20.08 -5.72
CA SER A 259 9.68 -20.48 -6.95
C SER A 259 8.95 -21.61 -7.71
N GLU A 260 8.29 -22.54 -7.00
CA GLU A 260 7.54 -23.67 -7.59
C GLU A 260 6.17 -23.25 -8.15
N ASN A 261 5.62 -22.14 -7.72
CA ASN A 261 4.37 -21.57 -8.22
C ASN A 261 4.57 -20.74 -9.52
N GLU A 262 5.57 -21.12 -10.31
CA GLU A 262 5.87 -20.58 -11.65
C GLU A 262 4.93 -21.09 -12.74
#